data_2e587d953cd560f28481b04757a88278
#
_entry.id   2e587d953cd560f28481b04757a88278
#
_cell.length_a   1.000
_cell.length_b   1.000
_cell.length_c   1.000
_cell.angle_alpha   90.00
_cell.angle_beta   90.00
_cell.angle_gamma   90.00
#
_symmetry.space_group_name_H-M   'P 1'
#
loop_
_entity.id
_entity.type
_entity.pdbx_description
1 polymer ?
#
loop_
_entity_poly.entity_id
_entity_poly.type
_entity_poly.pdbx_seq_one_letter_code
_entity_poly.pdbx_strand_id
1 'polypeptide(L)'
;MKRHLITSAIPYINGVKHLGNLVGSQLPADLFARFQRLKGNEVLFLCATDEHGTPAELAADKAGKPVADYCDEMHYIQAKLASGFRLSFDHFGRSSSQQNHSLTQHFAAKLAEHCSASFAAKC
;
A
#
# COMPACT_ATOMS: atom_id res chain seq x y z
N MET A 1 -14.70 -13.16 19.78
CA MET A 1 -14.23 -12.84 18.42
C MET A 1 -13.67 -11.42 18.43
N LYS A 2 -12.42 -11.23 18.03
CA LYS A 2 -11.77 -9.90 17.93
C LYS A 2 -11.68 -9.51 16.47
N ARG A 3 -11.58 -8.19 16.19
CA ARG A 3 -11.33 -7.64 14.86
C ARG A 3 -9.89 -7.19 14.76
N HIS A 4 -9.21 -7.57 13.70
CA HIS A 4 -7.83 -7.20 13.43
C HIS A 4 -7.73 -6.55 12.05
N LEU A 5 -7.19 -5.34 12.00
CA LEU A 5 -6.67 -4.73 10.78
C LEU A 5 -5.16 -5.02 10.74
N ILE A 6 -4.71 -5.70 9.72
CA ILE A 6 -3.31 -6.06 9.52
C ILE A 6 -2.83 -5.39 8.25
N THR A 7 -1.71 -4.72 8.31
CA THR A 7 -1.06 -4.11 7.17
C THR A 7 0.38 -4.60 7.08
N SER A 8 0.91 -4.78 5.89
CA SER A 8 2.34 -4.92 5.66
C SER A 8 2.91 -3.63 5.08
N ALA A 9 4.22 -3.44 5.16
CA ALA A 9 4.87 -2.32 4.50
C ALA A 9 4.54 -2.34 3.01
N ILE A 10 4.08 -1.20 2.47
CA ILE A 10 3.85 -1.03 1.04
C ILE A 10 5.20 -0.81 0.35
N PRO A 11 5.59 -1.66 -0.60
CA PRO A 11 6.85 -1.49 -1.30
C PRO A 11 6.75 -0.42 -2.39
N TYR A 12 7.84 0.30 -2.61
CA TYR A 12 7.97 1.17 -3.77
C TYR A 12 7.82 0.40 -5.08
N ILE A 13 7.25 1.07 -6.09
CA ILE A 13 6.99 0.49 -7.42
C ILE A 13 8.22 0.48 -8.33
N ASN A 14 9.40 0.87 -7.85
CA ASN A 14 10.62 1.06 -8.62
C ASN A 14 11.30 -0.23 -9.12
N GLY A 15 10.66 -1.37 -8.99
CA GLY A 15 11.14 -2.65 -9.51
C GLY A 15 10.42 -3.86 -8.92
N VAL A 16 10.92 -5.03 -9.32
CA VAL A 16 10.44 -6.31 -8.78
C VAL A 16 10.90 -6.46 -7.34
N LYS A 17 10.00 -6.91 -6.47
CA LYS A 17 10.31 -7.15 -5.05
C LYS A 17 11.42 -8.18 -4.92
N HIS A 18 12.43 -7.86 -4.12
CA HIS A 18 13.43 -8.85 -3.73
C HIS A 18 12.96 -9.66 -2.51
N LEU A 19 13.63 -10.75 -2.24
CA LEU A 19 13.27 -11.68 -1.17
C LEU A 19 13.15 -11.01 0.21
N GLY A 20 13.98 -9.99 0.49
CA GLY A 20 13.94 -9.23 1.73
C GLY A 20 12.61 -8.49 1.98
N ASN A 21 11.95 -7.99 0.94
CA ASN A 21 10.62 -7.37 1.07
C ASN A 21 9.56 -8.41 1.49
N LEU A 22 9.65 -9.62 0.94
CA LEU A 22 8.73 -10.71 1.26
C LEU A 22 8.96 -11.21 2.69
N VAL A 23 10.19 -11.61 3.01
CA VAL A 23 10.54 -12.24 4.29
C VAL A 23 10.49 -11.23 5.45
N GLY A 24 10.89 -9.98 5.21
CA GLY A 24 10.94 -8.95 6.25
C GLY A 24 9.59 -8.32 6.60
N SER A 25 8.59 -8.41 5.73
CA SER A 25 7.30 -7.72 5.93
C SER A 25 6.09 -8.56 5.57
N GLN A 26 5.97 -8.99 4.32
CA GLN A 26 4.72 -9.55 3.81
C GLN A 26 4.41 -10.95 4.36
N LEU A 27 5.41 -11.84 4.39
CA LEU A 27 5.24 -13.20 4.91
C LEU A 27 4.95 -13.25 6.42
N PRO A 28 5.64 -12.48 7.28
CA PRO A 28 5.29 -12.42 8.70
C PRO A 28 3.87 -11.89 8.94
N ALA A 29 3.45 -10.86 8.19
CA ALA A 29 2.10 -10.31 8.29
C ALA A 29 1.05 -11.34 7.82
N ASP A 30 1.31 -12.05 6.73
CA ASP A 30 0.44 -13.13 6.23
C ASP A 30 0.31 -14.27 7.23
N LEU A 31 1.42 -14.71 7.81
CA LEU A 31 1.43 -15.73 8.85
C LEU A 31 0.56 -15.33 10.05
N PHE A 32 0.71 -14.09 10.50
CA PHE A 32 -0.09 -13.56 11.59
C PHE A 32 -1.58 -13.45 11.22
N ALA A 33 -1.89 -13.01 10.00
CA ALA A 33 -3.27 -12.94 9.51
C ALA A 33 -3.94 -14.33 9.51
N ARG A 34 -3.25 -15.32 8.95
CA ARG A 34 -3.73 -16.72 8.95
C ARG A 34 -3.93 -17.28 10.35
N PHE A 35 -2.98 -17.03 11.24
CA PHE A 35 -3.08 -17.45 12.63
C PHE A 35 -4.30 -16.85 13.32
N GLN A 36 -4.58 -15.55 13.12
CA GLN A 36 -5.75 -14.90 13.71
C GLN A 36 -7.06 -15.45 13.13
N ARG A 37 -7.11 -15.73 11.82
CA ARG A 37 -8.27 -16.36 11.18
C ARG A 37 -8.52 -17.78 11.74
N LEU A 38 -7.46 -18.57 11.92
CA LEU A 38 -7.55 -19.91 12.53
C LEU A 38 -8.06 -19.87 13.98
N LYS A 39 -7.80 -18.78 14.71
CA LYS A 39 -8.35 -18.55 16.06
C LYS A 39 -9.82 -18.10 16.05
N GLY A 40 -10.46 -18.01 14.91
CA GLY A 40 -11.84 -17.54 14.76
C GLY A 40 -12.01 -16.02 14.89
N ASN A 41 -10.92 -15.24 14.72
CA ASN A 41 -11.00 -13.79 14.70
C ASN A 41 -11.33 -13.27 13.30
N GLU A 42 -12.00 -12.13 13.23
CA GLU A 42 -12.23 -11.39 12.00
C GLU A 42 -10.95 -10.63 11.61
N VAL A 43 -10.47 -10.82 10.39
CA VAL A 43 -9.22 -10.20 9.91
C VAL A 43 -9.44 -9.50 8.60
N LEU A 44 -9.01 -8.25 8.52
CA LEU A 44 -8.82 -7.51 7.29
C LEU A 44 -7.32 -7.30 7.08
N PHE A 45 -6.76 -7.95 6.05
CA PHE A 45 -5.33 -7.90 5.73
C PHE A 45 -5.10 -7.16 4.41
N LEU A 46 -4.43 -6.01 4.49
CA LEU A 46 -4.25 -5.07 3.40
C LEU A 46 -2.78 -4.89 3.03
N CYS A 47 -2.53 -4.73 1.75
CA CYS A 47 -1.27 -4.23 1.20
C CYS A 47 -1.55 -3.40 -0.06
N ALA A 48 -0.52 -2.70 -0.55
CA ALA A 48 -0.62 -1.91 -1.78
C ALA A 48 0.77 -1.77 -2.42
N THR A 49 0.82 -1.22 -3.63
CA THR A 49 2.03 -0.67 -4.24
C THR A 49 2.12 0.83 -3.95
N ASP A 50 3.32 1.30 -3.60
CA ASP A 50 3.62 2.73 -3.43
C ASP A 50 4.12 3.29 -4.77
N GLU A 51 3.27 4.09 -5.42
CA GLU A 51 3.42 4.49 -6.82
C GLU A 51 3.77 5.98 -7.00
N HIS A 52 3.95 6.70 -5.91
CA HIS A 52 4.28 8.12 -5.96
C HIS A 52 5.76 8.39 -5.63
N GLY A 53 6.25 9.51 -6.16
CA GLY A 53 7.56 10.07 -5.86
C GLY A 53 8.68 9.65 -6.80
N THR A 54 9.83 10.26 -6.57
CA THR A 54 11.05 10.15 -7.38
C THR A 54 11.50 8.71 -7.70
N PRO A 55 11.37 7.71 -6.80
CA PRO A 55 11.78 6.35 -7.15
C PRO A 55 11.01 5.74 -8.31
N ALA A 56 9.71 6.03 -8.44
CA ALA A 56 8.89 5.56 -9.56
C ALA A 56 9.26 6.31 -10.86
N GLU A 57 9.43 7.63 -10.78
CA GLU A 57 9.80 8.47 -11.92
C GLU A 57 11.14 8.05 -12.51
N LEU A 58 12.19 7.91 -11.70
CA LEU A 58 13.52 7.48 -12.14
C LEU A 58 13.52 6.08 -12.75
N ALA A 59 12.73 5.17 -12.20
CA ALA A 59 12.63 3.82 -12.73
C ALA A 59 11.90 3.79 -14.09
N ALA A 60 10.85 4.59 -14.25
CA ALA A 60 10.12 4.73 -15.50
C ALA A 60 10.99 5.39 -16.60
N ASP A 61 11.71 6.44 -16.27
CA ASP A 61 12.64 7.12 -17.16
C ASP A 61 13.73 6.15 -17.66
N LYS A 62 14.35 5.42 -16.73
CA LYS A 62 15.34 4.38 -17.06
C LYS A 62 14.79 3.27 -17.96
N ALA A 63 13.49 2.96 -17.82
CA ALA A 63 12.80 1.99 -18.66
C ALA A 63 12.31 2.58 -19.99
N GLY A 64 12.43 3.88 -20.21
CA GLY A 64 11.94 4.58 -21.39
C GLY A 64 10.42 4.56 -21.53
N LYS A 65 9.70 4.58 -20.41
CA LYS A 65 8.23 4.48 -20.36
C LYS A 65 7.59 5.66 -19.64
N PRO A 66 6.34 6.03 -20.01
CA PRO A 66 5.53 6.91 -19.18
C PRO A 66 5.38 6.32 -17.76
N VAL A 67 5.40 7.18 -16.74
CA VAL A 67 5.35 6.75 -15.33
C VAL A 67 4.09 5.92 -15.03
N ALA A 68 2.94 6.31 -15.57
CA ALA A 68 1.68 5.59 -15.39
C ALA A 68 1.76 4.16 -15.94
N ASP A 69 2.26 3.99 -17.16
CA ASP A 69 2.39 2.68 -17.83
C ASP A 69 3.38 1.78 -17.08
N TYR A 70 4.48 2.36 -16.60
CA TYR A 70 5.45 1.66 -15.79
C TYR A 70 4.84 1.17 -14.46
N CYS A 71 4.09 2.04 -13.79
CA CYS A 71 3.40 1.69 -12.54
C CYS A 71 2.35 0.60 -12.75
N ASP A 72 1.59 0.65 -13.84
CA ASP A 72 0.60 -0.38 -14.19
C ASP A 72 1.27 -1.75 -14.37
N GLU A 73 2.34 -1.80 -15.14
CA GLU A 73 3.10 -3.04 -15.37
C GLU A 73 3.69 -3.61 -14.08
N MET A 74 4.35 -2.76 -13.28
CA MET A 74 4.97 -3.19 -12.04
C MET A 74 3.94 -3.61 -10.99
N HIS A 75 2.82 -2.93 -10.88
CA HIS A 75 1.71 -3.34 -10.01
C HIS A 75 1.22 -4.74 -10.38
N TYR A 76 0.99 -4.99 -11.67
CA TYR A 76 0.59 -6.31 -12.15
C TYR A 76 1.60 -7.41 -11.81
N ILE A 77 2.90 -7.15 -12.01
CA ILE A 77 3.97 -8.08 -11.67
C ILE A 77 3.98 -8.36 -10.16
N GLN A 78 3.88 -7.31 -9.34
CA GLN A 78 3.89 -7.45 -7.89
C GLN A 78 2.65 -8.17 -7.35
N ALA A 79 1.49 -7.94 -7.95
CA ALA A 79 0.26 -8.67 -7.62
C ALA A 79 0.38 -10.17 -7.97
N LYS A 80 0.95 -10.49 -9.14
CA LYS A 80 1.25 -11.87 -9.51
C LYS A 80 2.22 -12.56 -8.56
N LEU A 81 3.27 -11.86 -8.13
CA LEU A 81 4.20 -12.38 -7.13
C LEU A 81 3.48 -12.66 -5.81
N ALA A 82 2.66 -11.74 -5.31
CA ALA A 82 1.86 -11.93 -4.10
C ALA A 82 0.97 -13.18 -4.20
N SER A 83 0.30 -13.35 -5.33
CA SER A 83 -0.52 -14.54 -5.62
C SER A 83 0.34 -15.82 -5.71
N GLY A 84 1.49 -15.78 -6.35
CA GLY A 84 2.42 -16.90 -6.47
C GLY A 84 2.94 -17.40 -5.11
N PHE A 85 3.18 -16.48 -4.17
CA PHE A 85 3.52 -16.81 -2.78
C PHE A 85 2.28 -17.11 -1.91
N ARG A 86 1.08 -17.13 -2.50
CA ARG A 86 -0.20 -17.37 -1.82
C ARG A 86 -0.42 -16.46 -0.62
N LEU A 87 0.02 -15.18 -0.71
CA LEU A 87 -0.25 -14.20 0.32
C LEU A 87 -1.76 -13.94 0.40
N SER A 88 -2.32 -13.99 1.61
CA SER A 88 -3.77 -13.99 1.84
C SER A 88 -4.33 -12.59 2.05
N PHE A 89 -3.88 -11.62 1.26
CA PHE A 89 -4.44 -10.26 1.29
C PHE A 89 -5.94 -10.29 0.96
N ASP A 90 -6.73 -9.59 1.75
CA ASP A 90 -8.12 -9.30 1.41
C ASP A 90 -8.20 -8.20 0.34
N HIS A 91 -7.23 -7.30 0.34
CA HIS A 91 -7.08 -6.29 -0.70
C HIS A 91 -5.61 -5.97 -0.95
N PHE A 92 -5.22 -5.98 -2.24
CA PHE A 92 -3.92 -5.52 -2.71
C PHE A 92 -4.15 -4.32 -3.63
N GLY A 93 -4.01 -3.12 -3.06
CA GLY A 93 -4.38 -1.85 -3.69
C GLY A 93 -3.22 -1.13 -4.36
N ARG A 94 -3.49 0.14 -4.72
CA ARG A 94 -2.54 1.07 -5.33
C ARG A 94 -2.64 2.42 -4.66
N SER A 95 -1.50 3.04 -4.33
CA SER A 95 -1.49 4.41 -3.80
C SER A 95 -1.98 5.44 -4.83
N SER A 96 -1.84 5.16 -6.14
CA SER A 96 -2.31 6.01 -7.24
C SER A 96 -3.77 5.78 -7.65
N SER A 97 -4.52 4.90 -6.97
CA SER A 97 -5.91 4.65 -7.32
C SER A 97 -6.78 5.91 -7.16
N GLN A 98 -7.80 6.06 -8.03
CA GLN A 98 -8.73 7.19 -7.96
C GLN A 98 -9.42 7.30 -6.58
N GLN A 99 -9.74 6.17 -5.96
CA GLN A 99 -10.29 6.15 -4.60
C GLN A 99 -9.32 6.74 -3.58
N ASN A 100 -8.05 6.32 -3.61
CA ASN A 100 -7.04 6.84 -2.70
C ASN A 100 -6.79 8.33 -2.93
N HIS A 101 -6.75 8.77 -4.19
CA HIS A 101 -6.63 10.19 -4.55
C HIS A 101 -7.76 11.02 -3.93
N SER A 102 -9.01 10.62 -4.13
CA SER A 102 -10.17 11.35 -3.60
C SER A 102 -10.18 11.39 -2.07
N LEU A 103 -9.86 10.27 -1.42
CA LEU A 103 -9.79 10.19 0.04
C LEU A 103 -8.64 11.04 0.60
N THR A 104 -7.47 11.01 -0.03
CA THR A 104 -6.31 11.81 0.39
C THR A 104 -6.62 13.30 0.31
N GLN A 105 -7.25 13.76 -0.78
CA GLN A 105 -7.68 15.16 -0.92
C GLN A 105 -8.70 15.53 0.16
N HIS A 106 -9.68 14.67 0.43
CA HIS A 106 -10.68 14.90 1.46
C HIS A 106 -10.05 15.05 2.85
N PHE A 107 -9.16 14.12 3.22
CA PHE A 107 -8.49 14.19 4.53
C PHE A 107 -7.54 15.38 4.63
N ALA A 108 -6.81 15.72 3.56
CA ALA A 108 -5.94 16.89 3.56
C ALA A 108 -6.73 18.19 3.76
N ALA A 109 -7.88 18.35 3.07
CA ALA A 109 -8.77 19.50 3.25
C ALA A 109 -9.29 19.58 4.69
N LYS A 110 -9.74 18.46 5.26
CA LYS A 110 -10.21 18.41 6.65
C LYS A 110 -9.13 18.75 7.66
N LEU A 111 -7.91 18.28 7.46
CA LEU A 111 -6.77 18.62 8.31
C LEU A 111 -6.43 20.12 8.21
N ALA A 112 -6.45 20.69 7.01
CA ALA A 112 -6.21 22.12 6.82
C ALA A 112 -7.26 22.98 7.52
N GLU A 113 -8.55 22.63 7.43
CA GLU A 113 -9.62 23.29 8.18
C GLU A 113 -9.37 23.23 9.70
N HIS A 114 -9.00 22.06 10.21
CA HIS A 114 -8.78 21.86 11.64
C HIS A 114 -7.51 22.56 12.15
N CYS A 115 -6.43 22.54 11.38
CA CYS A 115 -5.18 23.22 11.73
C CYS A 115 -5.33 24.74 11.69
N SER A 116 -6.04 25.29 10.71
CA SER A 116 -6.29 26.74 10.64
C SER A 116 -7.14 27.23 11.83
N ALA A 117 -8.15 26.48 12.23
CA ALA A 117 -8.95 26.76 13.43
C ALA A 117 -8.10 26.70 14.71
N SER A 118 -7.16 25.73 14.80
CA SER A 118 -6.23 25.59 15.94
C SER A 118 -5.19 26.72 16.00
N PHE A 119 -4.76 27.26 14.86
CA PHE A 119 -3.83 28.41 14.78
C PHE A 119 -4.54 29.70 15.20
N ALA A 120 -5.78 29.95 14.78
CA ALA A 120 -6.56 31.11 15.13
C ALA A 120 -6.93 31.17 16.63
N ALA A 121 -7.02 30.01 17.29
CA ALA A 121 -7.29 29.91 18.72
C ALA A 121 -6.05 30.16 19.60
N LYS A 122 -4.85 30.28 19.02
CA LYS A 122 -3.58 30.54 19.74
C LYS A 122 -2.98 31.93 19.47
N CYS A 123 -3.60 32.74 18.62
CA CYS A 123 -3.34 34.16 18.42
C CYS A 123 -4.41 35.00 19.10
#